data_7584a44d3cb5d830160e64e93372ff41
#
_entry.id   7584a44d3cb5d830160e64e93372ff41
#
_cell.length_a   1.000
_cell.length_b   1.000
_cell.length_c   1.000
_cell.angle_alpha   90.00
_cell.angle_beta   90.00
_cell.angle_gamma   90.00
#
_symmetry.space_group_name_H-M   'P 1'
#
loop_
_entity.id
_entity.type
_entity.pdbx_description
1 polymer ?
#
loop_
_entity_poly.entity_id
_entity_poly.type
_entity_poly.pdbx_seq_one_letter_code
_entity_poly.pdbx_strand_id
1 'polypeptide(L)'
;TEWTADGSALYSAYPYMGMFMPGLWKVDAATGVVTTLINGDPGNGTFNYADAPYLAPDGQLYYFFTNQPNTSEFVSRPPLQLVRSAADGVTNRTVLRPETFEGMNETLWAPDASFVIAAMAPIQEVFQGGKVELYYTDGQPVISLIPFAMELKWGP
;
A
#
# COMPACT_ATOMS: atom_id res chain seq x y z
N THR A 1 0.51 4.43 -6.35
CA THR A 1 1.25 4.14 -7.59
C THR A 1 2.66 4.68 -7.45
N GLU A 2 3.68 3.82 -7.59
CA GLU A 2 5.07 4.19 -7.36
C GLU A 2 5.99 3.66 -8.47
N TRP A 3 6.91 4.49 -8.93
CA TRP A 3 7.96 4.09 -9.85
C TRP A 3 9.09 3.36 -9.14
N THR A 4 9.69 2.38 -9.83
CA THR A 4 10.98 1.84 -9.40
C THR A 4 12.06 2.93 -9.47
N ALA A 5 13.07 2.84 -8.61
CA ALA A 5 14.13 3.86 -8.53
C ALA A 5 14.88 4.07 -9.86
N ASP A 6 14.97 3.02 -10.68
CA ASP A 6 15.59 3.06 -12.01
C ASP A 6 14.62 3.44 -13.14
N GLY A 7 13.35 3.69 -12.82
CA GLY A 7 12.31 4.04 -13.78
C GLY A 7 11.90 2.90 -14.73
N SER A 8 12.35 1.67 -14.49
CA SER A 8 12.06 0.53 -15.39
C SER A 8 10.65 -0.02 -15.27
N ALA A 9 9.98 0.22 -14.15
CA ALA A 9 8.63 -0.25 -13.91
C ALA A 9 7.83 0.69 -12.99
N LEU A 10 6.51 0.56 -13.09
CA LEU A 10 5.55 1.20 -12.22
C LEU A 10 4.81 0.12 -11.44
N TYR A 11 4.77 0.22 -10.12
CA TYR A 11 3.90 -0.58 -9.27
C TYR A 11 2.62 0.19 -8.98
N SER A 12 1.48 -0.44 -9.13
CA SER A 12 0.18 0.18 -8.91
C SER A 12 -0.72 -0.72 -8.10
N ALA A 13 -1.40 -0.13 -7.14
CA ALA A 13 -2.50 -0.72 -6.42
C ALA A 13 -3.72 0.18 -6.57
N TYR A 14 -4.92 -0.40 -6.50
CA TYR A 14 -6.14 0.38 -6.63
C TYR A 14 -7.15 -0.03 -5.57
N PRO A 15 -7.18 0.68 -4.43
CA PRO A 15 -8.07 0.31 -3.33
C PRO A 15 -9.50 0.86 -3.44
N TYR A 16 -9.80 1.78 -4.39
CA TYR A 16 -10.90 2.73 -4.17
C TYR A 16 -12.11 2.68 -5.07
N MET A 17 -12.16 1.93 -6.13
CA MET A 17 -13.31 2.05 -7.03
C MET A 17 -14.00 0.71 -7.22
N GLY A 18 -15.24 0.61 -6.78
CA GLY A 18 -16.10 -0.58 -6.93
C GLY A 18 -16.33 -1.06 -8.37
N MET A 19 -15.61 -0.53 -9.34
CA MET A 19 -15.58 -1.01 -10.73
C MET A 19 -14.28 -1.74 -11.08
N PHE A 20 -13.26 -1.70 -10.23
CA PHE A 20 -11.99 -2.39 -10.45
C PHE A 20 -11.68 -3.30 -9.27
N MET A 21 -11.28 -4.50 -9.56
CA MET A 21 -10.90 -5.46 -8.54
C MET A 21 -9.69 -4.93 -7.76
N PRO A 22 -9.73 -4.92 -6.44
CA PRO A 22 -8.56 -4.59 -5.64
C PRO A 22 -7.43 -5.59 -5.94
N GLY A 23 -6.18 -5.12 -5.97
CA GLY A 23 -5.05 -5.97 -6.34
C GLY A 23 -3.75 -5.21 -6.42
N LEU A 24 -2.72 -5.84 -7.00
CA LEU A 24 -1.41 -5.24 -7.21
C LEU A 24 -0.89 -5.60 -8.59
N TRP A 25 -0.41 -4.62 -9.31
CA TRP A 25 0.11 -4.74 -10.67
C TRP A 25 1.49 -4.12 -10.81
N LYS A 26 2.25 -4.69 -11.72
CA LYS A 26 3.49 -4.11 -12.24
C LYS A 26 3.29 -3.77 -13.70
N VAL A 27 3.69 -2.57 -14.10
CA VAL A 27 3.72 -2.14 -15.50
C VAL A 27 5.19 -1.95 -15.91
N ASP A 28 5.61 -2.64 -16.95
CA ASP A 28 6.94 -2.44 -17.55
C ASP A 28 6.95 -1.11 -18.31
N ALA A 29 7.90 -0.23 -18.00
CA ALA A 29 7.92 1.12 -18.54
C ALA A 29 8.31 1.17 -20.04
N ALA A 30 9.09 0.20 -20.52
CA ALA A 30 9.55 0.17 -21.90
C ALA A 30 8.50 -0.42 -22.85
N THR A 31 7.75 -1.41 -22.40
CA THR A 31 6.81 -2.17 -23.23
C THR A 31 5.35 -1.87 -22.95
N GLY A 32 5.03 -1.29 -21.79
CA GLY A 32 3.67 -1.10 -21.32
C GLY A 32 2.98 -2.41 -20.88
N VAL A 33 3.70 -3.52 -20.80
CA VAL A 33 3.13 -4.80 -20.38
C VAL A 33 2.72 -4.75 -18.93
N VAL A 34 1.46 -5.09 -18.65
CA VAL A 34 0.89 -5.17 -17.31
C VAL A 34 0.95 -6.60 -16.80
N THR A 35 1.57 -6.79 -15.64
CA THR A 35 1.63 -8.07 -14.93
C THR A 35 0.83 -7.96 -13.64
N THR A 36 -0.15 -8.83 -13.44
CA THR A 36 -0.85 -8.95 -12.16
C THR A 36 0.03 -9.69 -11.18
N LEU A 37 0.40 -9.03 -10.08
CA LEU A 37 1.18 -9.63 -8.98
C LEU A 37 0.26 -10.24 -7.93
N ILE A 38 -0.79 -9.51 -7.55
CA ILE A 38 -1.83 -9.98 -6.64
C ILE A 38 -3.16 -9.80 -7.33
N ASN A 39 -3.85 -10.92 -7.60
CA ASN A 39 -5.21 -10.86 -8.12
C ASN A 39 -6.16 -10.44 -6.99
N GLY A 40 -6.93 -9.38 -7.21
CA GLY A 40 -7.91 -8.86 -6.25
C GLY A 40 -9.04 -9.85 -5.94
N ASP A 41 -9.53 -10.58 -6.96
CA ASP A 41 -10.46 -11.69 -6.80
C ASP A 41 -9.84 -13.00 -7.29
N PRO A 42 -9.27 -13.80 -6.39
CA PRO A 42 -8.72 -15.10 -6.77
C PRO A 42 -9.79 -16.18 -7.04
N GLY A 43 -11.08 -15.87 -6.90
CA GLY A 43 -12.18 -16.79 -7.14
C GLY A 43 -12.37 -17.87 -6.06
N ASN A 44 -11.77 -17.68 -4.89
CA ASN A 44 -11.82 -18.63 -3.77
C ASN A 44 -12.71 -18.18 -2.61
N GLY A 45 -13.58 -17.20 -2.85
CA GLY A 45 -14.47 -16.64 -1.83
C GLY A 45 -13.82 -15.58 -0.94
N THR A 46 -12.67 -15.04 -1.36
CA THR A 46 -12.01 -13.91 -0.68
C THR A 46 -11.64 -12.80 -1.67
N PHE A 47 -11.42 -11.60 -1.15
CA PHE A 47 -10.79 -10.50 -1.88
C PHE A 47 -9.44 -10.15 -1.27
N ASN A 48 -8.46 -9.88 -2.14
CA ASN A 48 -7.17 -9.33 -1.78
C ASN A 48 -7.19 -7.81 -2.00
N TYR A 49 -6.86 -7.07 -0.97
CA TYR A 49 -6.68 -5.63 -1.05
C TYR A 49 -5.20 -5.31 -0.87
N ALA A 50 -4.64 -4.50 -1.77
CA ALA A 50 -3.29 -3.99 -1.66
C ALA A 50 -3.29 -2.48 -1.85
N ASP A 51 -2.36 -1.77 -1.21
CA ASP A 51 -2.20 -0.33 -1.34
C ASP A 51 -0.74 0.09 -1.16
N ALA A 52 -0.42 1.28 -1.70
CA ALA A 52 0.85 1.98 -1.55
C ALA A 52 2.10 1.08 -1.74
N PRO A 53 2.23 0.36 -2.87
CA PRO A 53 3.38 -0.50 -3.12
C PRO A 53 4.66 0.30 -3.30
N TYR A 54 5.78 -0.20 -2.76
CA TYR A 54 7.11 0.36 -2.93
C TYR A 54 8.14 -0.77 -3.10
N LEU A 55 8.84 -0.79 -4.24
CA LEU A 55 9.96 -1.69 -4.46
C LEU A 55 11.24 -1.03 -3.94
N ALA A 56 11.77 -1.56 -2.86
CA ALA A 56 12.98 -1.05 -2.24
C ALA A 56 14.25 -1.46 -3.00
N PRO A 57 15.39 -0.75 -2.78
CA PRO A 57 16.67 -1.08 -3.43
C PRO A 57 17.20 -2.48 -3.14
N ASP A 58 16.78 -3.10 -2.04
CA ASP A 58 17.10 -4.48 -1.69
C ASP A 58 16.32 -5.53 -2.52
N GLY A 59 15.45 -5.09 -3.42
CA GLY A 59 14.61 -5.94 -4.28
C GLY A 59 13.37 -6.50 -3.59
N GLN A 60 13.07 -6.07 -2.37
CA GLN A 60 11.85 -6.45 -1.67
C GLN A 60 10.73 -5.46 -1.92
N LEU A 61 9.51 -5.96 -1.98
CA LEU A 61 8.30 -5.17 -2.15
C LEU A 61 7.64 -4.94 -0.80
N TYR A 62 7.47 -3.68 -0.45
CA TYR A 62 6.75 -3.21 0.74
C TYR A 62 5.40 -2.64 0.30
N TYR A 63 4.33 -2.95 1.04
CA TYR A 63 2.98 -2.49 0.72
C TYR A 63 2.04 -2.75 1.89
N PHE A 64 0.82 -2.23 1.78
CA PHE A 64 -0.26 -2.54 2.72
C PHE A 64 -1.17 -3.60 2.11
N PHE A 65 -1.59 -4.58 2.91
CA PHE A 65 -2.32 -5.74 2.41
C PHE A 65 -3.31 -6.29 3.43
N THR A 66 -4.45 -6.78 2.92
CA THR A 66 -5.34 -7.68 3.65
C THR A 66 -6.04 -8.65 2.69
N ASN A 67 -6.42 -9.81 3.21
CA ASN A 67 -7.31 -10.73 2.54
C ASN A 67 -8.61 -10.82 3.36
N GLN A 68 -9.74 -10.49 2.72
CA GLN A 68 -11.04 -10.45 3.37
C GLN A 68 -12.00 -11.47 2.74
N PRO A 69 -12.90 -12.11 3.51
CA PRO A 69 -13.98 -12.90 2.93
C PRO A 69 -14.80 -12.06 1.94
N ASN A 70 -15.14 -12.64 0.81
CA ASN A 70 -16.11 -12.09 -0.13
C ASN A 70 -17.50 -12.26 0.47
N THR A 71 -17.87 -11.37 1.40
CA THR A 71 -19.23 -11.28 1.93
C THR A 71 -20.05 -10.36 1.04
N SER A 72 -21.38 -10.44 1.13
CA SER A 72 -22.30 -9.56 0.36
C SER A 72 -22.13 -8.07 0.68
N GLU A 73 -21.35 -7.73 1.70
CA GLU A 73 -21.03 -6.35 2.07
C GLU A 73 -19.65 -5.98 1.54
N PHE A 74 -19.63 -5.07 0.57
CA PHE A 74 -18.40 -4.49 0.06
C PHE A 74 -17.79 -3.55 1.12
N VAL A 75 -16.60 -3.86 1.59
CA VAL A 75 -15.83 -2.99 2.47
C VAL A 75 -14.95 -2.10 1.60
N SER A 76 -15.31 -0.82 1.48
CA SER A 76 -14.61 0.14 0.61
C SER A 76 -13.17 0.43 1.07
N ARG A 77 -12.90 0.32 2.36
CA ARG A 77 -11.58 0.55 2.99
C ARG A 77 -11.35 -0.48 4.09
N PRO A 78 -10.98 -1.71 3.75
CA PRO A 78 -10.70 -2.72 4.76
C PRO A 78 -9.44 -2.36 5.55
N PRO A 79 -9.33 -2.80 6.81
CA PRO A 79 -8.11 -2.65 7.58
C PRO A 79 -6.96 -3.39 6.91
N LEU A 80 -5.90 -2.68 6.56
CA LEU A 80 -4.70 -3.20 5.92
C LEU A 80 -3.60 -3.44 6.95
N GLN A 81 -2.70 -4.37 6.69
CA GLN A 81 -1.47 -4.57 7.46
C GLN A 81 -0.25 -4.17 6.61
N LEU A 82 0.74 -3.57 7.24
CA LEU A 82 2.01 -3.30 6.60
C LEU A 82 2.79 -4.62 6.42
N VAL A 83 3.10 -4.96 5.18
CA VAL A 83 3.76 -6.22 4.82
C VAL A 83 4.98 -5.98 3.93
N ARG A 84 5.85 -6.99 3.88
CA ARG A 84 6.97 -7.11 2.96
C ARG A 84 6.94 -8.47 2.29
N SER A 85 7.35 -8.53 1.02
CA SER A 85 7.49 -9.77 0.25
C SER A 85 8.65 -9.70 -0.73
N ALA A 86 8.90 -10.78 -1.47
CA ALA A 86 9.66 -10.69 -2.71
C ALA A 86 8.94 -9.76 -3.71
N ALA A 87 9.62 -9.37 -4.79
CA ALA A 87 9.10 -8.44 -5.81
C ALA A 87 7.83 -8.93 -6.53
N ASP A 88 7.48 -10.20 -6.39
CA ASP A 88 6.25 -10.80 -6.93
C ASP A 88 4.99 -10.47 -6.10
N GLY A 89 5.15 -9.84 -4.93
CA GLY A 89 4.05 -9.48 -4.03
C GLY A 89 3.49 -10.66 -3.21
N VAL A 90 4.02 -11.87 -3.35
CA VAL A 90 3.44 -13.08 -2.74
C VAL A 90 4.48 -13.91 -1.97
N THR A 91 5.62 -14.17 -2.59
CA THR A 91 6.66 -15.03 -1.99
C THR A 91 7.25 -14.40 -0.73
N ASN A 92 7.35 -15.18 0.34
CA ASN A 92 7.89 -14.76 1.64
C ASN A 92 7.19 -13.53 2.24
N ARG A 93 5.89 -13.38 1.99
CA ARG A 93 5.12 -12.28 2.60
C ARG A 93 5.13 -12.39 4.11
N THR A 94 5.52 -11.32 4.77
CA THR A 94 5.55 -11.18 6.24
C THR A 94 4.89 -9.88 6.68
N VAL A 95 4.11 -9.94 7.75
CA VAL A 95 3.57 -8.76 8.43
C VAL A 95 4.70 -8.13 9.23
N LEU A 96 4.92 -6.84 9.05
CA LEU A 96 6.00 -6.09 9.69
C LEU A 96 5.56 -5.44 11.01
N ARG A 97 4.27 -5.16 11.14
CA ARG A 97 3.71 -4.44 12.28
C ARG A 97 2.34 -4.99 12.67
N PRO A 98 1.99 -4.99 13.97
CA PRO A 98 0.69 -5.48 14.43
C PRO A 98 -0.47 -4.52 14.15
N GLU A 99 -0.18 -3.23 13.90
CA GLU A 99 -1.20 -2.21 13.66
C GLU A 99 -1.93 -2.45 12.33
N THR A 100 -3.18 -2.03 12.28
CA THR A 100 -3.98 -1.98 11.05
C THR A 100 -4.15 -0.53 10.60
N PHE A 101 -4.25 -0.36 9.29
CA PHE A 101 -4.31 0.93 8.62
C PHE A 101 -5.65 1.06 7.92
N GLU A 102 -6.46 2.00 8.38
CA GLU A 102 -7.76 2.33 7.80
C GLU A 102 -7.79 3.81 7.42
N GLY A 103 -8.47 4.13 6.32
CA GLY A 103 -8.58 5.53 5.89
C GLY A 103 -7.25 6.18 5.49
N MET A 104 -6.30 5.38 5.03
CA MET A 104 -5.05 5.87 4.46
C MET A 104 -5.32 6.68 3.18
N ASN A 105 -4.96 7.95 3.15
CA ASN A 105 -5.18 8.83 2.01
C ASN A 105 -3.90 9.06 1.21
N GLU A 106 -2.77 9.13 1.87
CA GLU A 106 -1.45 9.29 1.25
C GLU A 106 -0.38 8.54 2.01
N THR A 107 0.65 8.15 1.30
CA THR A 107 1.84 7.51 1.84
C THR A 107 3.10 8.07 1.19
N LEU A 108 4.19 8.09 1.95
CA LEU A 108 5.50 8.49 1.46
C LEU A 108 6.56 7.55 2.04
N TRP A 109 7.16 6.73 1.19
CA TRP A 109 8.18 5.77 1.59
C TRP A 109 9.56 6.41 1.72
N ALA A 110 10.30 6.00 2.75
CA ALA A 110 11.74 6.25 2.78
C ALA A 110 12.42 5.57 1.59
N PRO A 111 13.45 6.18 0.97
CA PRO A 111 14.14 5.59 -0.18
C PRO A 111 14.74 4.20 0.06
N ASP A 112 15.05 3.85 1.30
CA ASP A 112 15.56 2.55 1.72
C ASP A 112 14.47 1.64 2.34
N ALA A 113 13.21 2.07 2.32
CA ALA A 113 12.07 1.42 2.95
C ALA A 113 12.20 1.23 4.48
N SER A 114 13.09 1.95 5.15
CA SER A 114 13.23 1.86 6.63
C SER A 114 11.99 2.35 7.38
N PHE A 115 11.19 3.21 6.76
CA PHE A 115 9.90 3.66 7.29
C PHE A 115 8.94 4.09 6.16
N VAL A 116 7.68 4.21 6.50
CA VAL A 116 6.66 4.88 5.70
C VAL A 116 5.98 5.97 6.53
N ILE A 117 5.73 7.12 5.92
CA ILE A 117 4.88 8.17 6.46
C ILE A 117 3.49 7.98 5.86
N ALA A 118 2.45 7.97 6.68
CA ALA A 118 1.08 7.86 6.22
C ALA A 118 0.22 9.02 6.76
N ALA A 119 -0.59 9.60 5.88
CA ALA A 119 -1.64 10.52 6.23
C ALA A 119 -2.96 9.76 6.28
N MET A 120 -3.57 9.70 7.48
CA MET A 120 -4.78 8.92 7.73
C MET A 120 -5.89 9.78 8.30
N ALA A 121 -7.11 9.55 7.85
CA ALA A 121 -8.31 10.14 8.42
C ALA A 121 -9.39 9.08 8.62
N PRO A 122 -10.29 9.27 9.61
CA PRO A 122 -11.48 8.42 9.74
C PRO A 122 -12.26 8.38 8.42
N ILE A 123 -12.72 7.20 8.04
CA ILE A 123 -13.35 6.92 6.73
C ILE A 123 -14.50 7.87 6.40
N GLN A 124 -15.12 8.46 7.41
CA GLN A 124 -16.33 9.28 7.29
C GLN A 124 -16.07 10.79 7.21
N GLU A 125 -14.85 11.25 7.45
CA GLU A 125 -14.59 12.66 7.66
C GLU A 125 -13.87 13.36 6.52
N VAL A 126 -12.85 12.74 5.95
CA VAL A 126 -12.01 13.39 4.92
C VAL A 126 -11.56 12.39 3.87
N PHE A 127 -11.70 12.77 2.58
CA PHE A 127 -11.21 11.96 1.46
C PHE A 127 -9.76 12.27 1.07
N GLN A 128 -9.16 13.30 1.62
CA GLN A 128 -7.79 13.73 1.32
C GLN A 128 -7.09 14.16 2.60
N GLY A 129 -5.80 13.85 2.68
CA GLY A 129 -4.99 14.21 3.82
C GLY A 129 -5.34 13.43 5.10
N GLY A 130 -4.95 13.96 6.22
CA GLY A 130 -5.22 13.40 7.55
C GLY A 130 -4.07 13.61 8.53
N LYS A 131 -4.19 12.96 9.70
CA LYS A 131 -3.12 12.90 10.71
C LYS A 131 -1.92 12.17 10.12
N VAL A 132 -0.74 12.76 10.25
CA VAL A 132 0.50 12.23 9.69
C VAL A 132 1.32 11.55 10.76
N GLU A 133 1.61 10.28 10.51
CA GLU A 133 2.41 9.43 11.39
C GLU A 133 3.48 8.69 10.59
N LEU A 134 4.61 8.44 11.25
CA LEU A 134 5.74 7.68 10.71
C LEU A 134 5.76 6.29 11.34
N TYR A 135 5.86 5.27 10.51
CA TYR A 135 5.88 3.87 10.87
C TYR A 135 7.16 3.21 10.39
N TYR A 136 8.04 2.85 11.32
CA TYR A 136 9.24 2.07 11.02
C TYR A 136 8.89 0.65 10.58
N THR A 137 9.57 0.14 9.57
CA THR A 137 9.35 -1.23 9.04
C THR A 137 9.97 -2.31 9.93
N ASP A 138 10.84 -1.95 10.85
CA ASP A 138 11.46 -2.83 11.84
C ASP A 138 10.68 -2.92 13.17
N GLY A 139 9.51 -2.29 13.26
CA GLY A 139 8.63 -2.36 14.42
C GLY A 139 8.92 -1.34 15.54
N GLN A 140 9.82 -0.37 15.33
CA GLN A 140 10.02 0.72 16.30
C GLN A 140 8.73 1.50 16.56
N PRO A 141 8.62 2.23 17.70
CA PRO A 141 7.42 2.99 18.04
C PRO A 141 7.02 4.00 16.95
N VAL A 142 5.72 4.17 16.78
CA VAL A 142 5.13 5.15 15.86
C VAL A 142 5.47 6.57 16.33
N ILE A 143 5.81 7.44 15.37
CA ILE A 143 6.05 8.87 15.64
C ILE A 143 4.90 9.68 15.02
N SER A 144 4.15 10.38 15.85
CA SER A 144 3.15 11.36 15.38
C SER A 144 3.88 12.62 14.94
N LEU A 145 3.75 13.00 13.66
CA LEU A 145 4.46 14.14 13.08
C LEU A 145 3.66 15.43 13.16
N ILE A 146 2.48 15.45 12.55
CA ILE A 146 1.61 16.63 12.53
C ILE A 146 0.14 16.19 12.56
N PRO A 147 -0.76 17.03 13.11
CA PRO A 147 -2.17 16.66 13.23
C PRO A 147 -2.90 16.56 11.90
N PHE A 148 -2.44 17.24 10.85
CA PHE A 148 -3.04 17.17 9.53
C PHE A 148 -2.10 17.64 8.42
N ALA A 149 -2.09 16.92 7.27
CA ALA A 149 -1.55 17.37 5.99
C ALA A 149 -2.40 16.82 4.83
N MET A 150 -2.38 17.51 3.69
CA MET A 150 -3.09 17.12 2.46
C MET A 150 -2.17 16.56 1.38
N GLU A 151 -0.88 16.83 1.46
CA GLU A 151 0.12 16.33 0.52
C GLU A 151 1.38 15.94 1.27
N LEU A 152 1.91 14.77 0.92
CA LEU A 152 3.17 14.26 1.44
C LEU A 152 4.19 14.21 0.29
N LYS A 153 5.33 14.89 0.47
CA LYS A 153 6.43 14.83 -0.49
C LYS A 153 7.75 15.10 0.18
N TRP A 154 8.79 14.53 -0.37
CA TRP A 154 10.15 14.88 0.03
C TRP A 154 10.45 16.32 -0.40
N GLY A 155 11.19 17.02 0.43
CA GLY A 155 11.69 18.35 0.10
C GLY A 155 12.70 18.31 -1.06
N PRO A 156 13.07 19.49 -1.60
CA PRO A 156 14.11 19.61 -2.62
C PRO A 156 15.47 19.23 -2.10
#